data_6f8cb8e142c695d1906886abede8be6b
#
_entry.id   6f8cb8e142c695d1906886abede8be6b
#
_cell.length_a   1.000
_cell.length_b   1.000
_cell.length_c   1.000
_cell.angle_alpha   90.00
_cell.angle_beta   90.00
_cell.angle_gamma   90.00
#
_symmetry.space_group_name_H-M   'P 1'
#
loop_
_entity.id
_entity.type
_entity.pdbx_description
1 polymer ?
#
loop_
_entity_poly.entity_id
_entity_poly.type
_entity_poly.pdbx_seq_one_letter_code
_entity_poly.pdbx_strand_id
1 'polypeptide(L)'
;MGERNARFGLTLPNRGLITGATTMDEMLALAQMADKEPIWDSVWVGDSILAKPRLDAIALLGALAVKTERVKLGPACFASTPLRNALLLAYQWASLDYMSGGRTIFVACQGQAAAGRGGNFANEFAAFGIDPSSRMRRMEEAVEIIRLLTSEEEASYEGEYNRFENVTVLPRPVQQPVPIWLVANPDPAKKRNVETSLRRVVRLADGWQTTWNTPESFAQHLSTIKGYAEEEGRELGDDFEACLYYNINVGEDREAALDEAKRFLDAYYYTDYDRERLKRWVAHGQPEECVEQILAFIEAGATTVTLRMAAYDQKGQFERVTREVLPALQSAFSREL
;
A
#
# COMPACT_ATOMS: atom_id res chain seq x y z
N MET A 1 23.90 -11.89 7.41
CA MET A 1 22.86 -10.98 6.94
C MET A 1 22.85 -11.09 5.42
N GLY A 2 21.81 -11.70 4.83
CA GLY A 2 21.75 -11.85 3.38
C GLY A 2 21.49 -10.52 2.70
N GLU A 3 22.03 -10.35 1.49
CA GLU A 3 21.82 -9.19 0.62
C GLU A 3 20.30 -8.97 0.41
N ARG A 4 19.72 -7.97 1.06
CA ARG A 4 18.34 -7.58 0.79
C ARG A 4 18.34 -6.40 -0.16
N ASN A 5 18.21 -6.67 -1.44
CA ASN A 5 17.87 -5.65 -2.42
C ASN A 5 16.47 -5.09 -2.13
N ALA A 6 16.32 -3.77 -2.13
CA ALA A 6 14.99 -3.16 -2.02
C ALA A 6 14.11 -3.59 -3.20
N ARG A 7 12.84 -3.86 -2.92
CA ARG A 7 11.84 -4.19 -3.93
C ARG A 7 11.08 -2.94 -4.37
N PHE A 8 10.74 -2.87 -5.65
CA PHE A 8 10.01 -1.74 -6.20
C PHE A 8 8.63 -2.15 -6.71
N GLY A 9 7.63 -1.37 -6.33
CA GLY A 9 6.25 -1.58 -6.75
C GLY A 9 5.69 -0.40 -7.54
N LEU A 10 4.96 -0.66 -8.60
CA LEU A 10 4.23 0.34 -9.38
C LEU A 10 2.83 0.57 -8.78
N THR A 11 2.51 1.77 -8.36
CA THR A 11 1.14 2.12 -7.95
C THR A 11 0.38 2.75 -9.09
N LEU A 12 -0.63 2.06 -9.59
CA LEU A 12 -1.45 2.49 -10.73
C LEU A 12 -2.35 3.69 -10.36
N PRO A 13 -2.59 4.60 -11.31
CA PRO A 13 -3.43 5.76 -11.12
C PRO A 13 -4.94 5.43 -11.30
N ASN A 14 -5.48 4.42 -10.60
CA ASN A 14 -6.83 3.90 -10.84
C ASN A 14 -7.97 4.90 -10.58
N ARG A 15 -7.70 6.05 -9.98
CA ARG A 15 -8.62 7.18 -9.93
C ARG A 15 -8.48 8.11 -11.14
N GLY A 16 -7.41 7.98 -11.87
CA GLY A 16 -7.15 8.71 -13.11
C GLY A 16 -8.25 8.56 -14.15
N LEU A 17 -9.00 7.46 -14.12
CA LEU A 17 -10.21 7.27 -14.95
C LEU A 17 -11.26 8.38 -14.74
N ILE A 18 -11.39 8.88 -13.52
CA ILE A 18 -12.36 9.93 -13.18
C ILE A 18 -11.77 11.33 -13.39
N THR A 19 -10.47 11.48 -13.22
CA THR A 19 -9.77 12.75 -13.38
C THR A 19 -9.23 12.97 -14.81
N GLY A 20 -9.39 12.02 -15.71
CA GLY A 20 -8.90 12.09 -17.08
C GLY A 20 -7.38 11.87 -17.22
N ALA A 21 -6.71 11.41 -16.16
CA ALA A 21 -5.26 11.19 -16.17
C ALA A 21 -4.83 9.82 -16.74
N THR A 22 -5.78 8.91 -17.00
CA THR A 22 -5.52 7.60 -17.61
C THR A 22 -6.81 6.96 -18.12
N THR A 23 -6.67 5.93 -18.93
CA THR A 23 -7.75 5.04 -19.37
C THR A 23 -7.57 3.64 -18.78
N MET A 24 -8.58 2.77 -18.94
CA MET A 24 -8.47 1.38 -18.48
C MET A 24 -7.38 0.63 -19.24
N ASP A 25 -7.30 0.82 -20.56
CA ASP A 25 -6.31 0.15 -21.41
C ASP A 25 -4.89 0.60 -21.03
N GLU A 26 -4.67 1.89 -20.78
CA GLU A 26 -3.38 2.41 -20.32
C GLU A 26 -2.97 1.83 -18.96
N MET A 27 -3.88 1.71 -18.00
CA MET A 27 -3.57 1.09 -16.71
C MET A 27 -3.19 -0.38 -16.84
N LEU A 28 -3.92 -1.14 -17.65
CA LEU A 28 -3.60 -2.55 -17.91
C LEU A 28 -2.27 -2.68 -18.63
N ALA A 29 -1.99 -1.80 -19.62
CA ALA A 29 -0.71 -1.78 -20.31
C ALA A 29 0.47 -1.46 -19.39
N LEU A 30 0.32 -0.48 -18.46
CA LEU A 30 1.34 -0.17 -17.47
C LEU A 30 1.64 -1.36 -16.55
N ALA A 31 0.59 -2.06 -16.09
CA ALA A 31 0.77 -3.26 -15.27
C ALA A 31 1.51 -4.37 -16.03
N GLN A 32 1.17 -4.59 -17.29
CA GLN A 32 1.85 -5.57 -18.15
C GLN A 32 3.29 -5.16 -18.47
N MET A 33 3.57 -3.86 -18.60
CA MET A 33 4.95 -3.37 -18.73
C MET A 33 5.75 -3.67 -17.46
N ALA A 34 5.21 -3.38 -16.28
CA ALA A 34 5.85 -3.71 -15.01
C ALA A 34 6.05 -5.23 -14.84
N ASP A 35 5.11 -6.05 -15.31
CA ASP A 35 5.20 -7.51 -15.26
C ASP A 35 6.35 -8.06 -16.11
N LYS A 36 6.67 -7.39 -17.24
CA LYS A 36 7.76 -7.77 -18.13
C LYS A 36 9.13 -7.27 -17.68
N GLU A 37 9.18 -6.24 -16.88
CA GLU A 37 10.42 -5.62 -16.40
C GLU A 37 10.82 -6.20 -15.04
N PRO A 38 11.87 -7.03 -14.94
CA PRO A 38 12.23 -7.74 -13.70
C PRO A 38 12.50 -6.83 -12.49
N ILE A 39 12.81 -5.56 -12.75
CA ILE A 39 13.10 -4.56 -11.72
C ILE A 39 11.84 -4.18 -10.89
N TRP A 40 10.65 -4.38 -11.44
CA TRP A 40 9.40 -4.19 -10.75
C TRP A 40 8.94 -5.50 -10.09
N ASP A 41 8.79 -5.52 -8.78
CA ASP A 41 8.36 -6.70 -8.00
C ASP A 41 6.83 -6.79 -7.90
N SER A 42 6.13 -5.66 -7.91
CA SER A 42 4.71 -5.61 -7.56
C SER A 42 3.95 -4.48 -8.25
N VAL A 43 2.63 -4.67 -8.38
CA VAL A 43 1.69 -3.66 -8.89
C VAL A 43 0.58 -3.41 -7.86
N TRP A 44 0.30 -2.14 -7.61
CA TRP A 44 -0.57 -1.69 -6.54
C TRP A 44 -1.72 -0.83 -7.05
N VAL A 45 -2.88 -0.93 -6.40
CA VAL A 45 -4.07 -0.12 -6.73
C VAL A 45 -4.53 0.66 -5.50
N GLY A 46 -5.08 1.85 -5.70
CA GLY A 46 -5.71 2.59 -4.60
C GLY A 46 -7.09 2.02 -4.29
N ASP A 47 -7.55 2.16 -3.04
CA ASP A 47 -8.89 1.80 -2.61
C ASP A 47 -9.59 2.95 -1.89
N SER A 48 -10.85 3.15 -2.19
CA SER A 48 -11.84 4.00 -1.53
C SER A 48 -13.14 3.88 -2.34
N ILE A 49 -14.27 3.75 -1.70
CA ILE A 49 -15.54 3.49 -2.38
C ILE A 49 -16.20 4.82 -2.79
N LEU A 50 -16.65 5.61 -1.83
CA LEU A 50 -17.39 6.86 -2.06
C LEU A 50 -16.61 8.12 -1.72
N ALA A 51 -15.71 8.06 -0.73
CA ALA A 51 -14.98 9.24 -0.27
C ALA A 51 -14.04 9.80 -1.33
N LYS A 52 -13.36 8.93 -2.05
CA LYS A 52 -12.51 9.25 -3.22
C LYS A 52 -12.79 8.22 -4.31
N PRO A 53 -13.90 8.35 -5.05
CA PRO A 53 -14.38 7.33 -5.98
C PRO A 53 -13.31 6.90 -7.00
N ARG A 54 -13.26 5.61 -7.28
CA ARG A 54 -12.37 4.96 -8.25
C ARG A 54 -12.93 3.58 -8.60
N LEU A 55 -12.29 2.86 -9.50
CA LEU A 55 -12.62 1.45 -9.69
C LEU A 55 -12.45 0.69 -8.38
N ASP A 56 -13.37 -0.22 -8.08
CA ASP A 56 -13.25 -1.13 -6.94
C ASP A 56 -11.92 -1.88 -7.00
N ALA A 57 -11.21 -1.90 -5.87
CA ALA A 57 -9.86 -2.47 -5.82
C ALA A 57 -9.85 -3.97 -6.11
N ILE A 58 -10.85 -4.73 -5.62
CA ILE A 58 -10.91 -6.18 -5.84
C ILE A 58 -11.21 -6.48 -7.31
N ALA A 59 -12.14 -5.74 -7.93
CA ALA A 59 -12.47 -5.90 -9.34
C ALA A 59 -11.26 -5.60 -10.24
N LEU A 60 -10.53 -4.52 -9.96
CA LEU A 60 -9.33 -4.17 -10.71
C LEU A 60 -8.19 -5.19 -10.47
N LEU A 61 -7.95 -5.60 -9.23
CA LEU A 61 -6.95 -6.63 -8.91
C LEU A 61 -7.27 -7.97 -9.59
N GLY A 62 -8.56 -8.33 -9.71
CA GLY A 62 -8.99 -9.51 -10.47
C GLY A 62 -8.63 -9.42 -11.95
N ALA A 63 -8.81 -8.25 -12.58
CA ALA A 63 -8.37 -8.03 -13.95
C ALA A 63 -6.84 -8.11 -14.08
N LEU A 64 -6.10 -7.52 -13.14
CA LEU A 64 -4.64 -7.58 -13.11
C LEU A 64 -4.12 -9.00 -12.88
N ALA A 65 -4.78 -9.78 -12.04
CA ALA A 65 -4.40 -11.17 -11.75
C ALA A 65 -4.33 -12.05 -13.01
N VAL A 66 -5.26 -11.81 -13.96
CA VAL A 66 -5.30 -12.56 -15.23
C VAL A 66 -4.53 -11.89 -16.38
N LYS A 67 -4.07 -10.65 -16.20
CA LYS A 67 -3.29 -9.90 -17.19
C LYS A 67 -1.80 -9.88 -16.93
N THR A 68 -1.38 -10.34 -15.75
CA THR A 68 0.02 -10.41 -15.32
C THR A 68 0.36 -11.81 -14.85
N GLU A 69 1.65 -12.19 -14.90
CA GLU A 69 2.10 -13.55 -14.59
C GLU A 69 3.07 -13.59 -13.39
N ARG A 70 3.82 -12.50 -13.15
CA ARG A 70 4.95 -12.50 -12.21
C ARG A 70 4.75 -11.54 -11.02
N VAL A 71 4.36 -10.30 -11.29
CA VAL A 71 4.31 -9.26 -10.25
C VAL A 71 3.30 -9.59 -9.16
N LYS A 72 3.65 -9.29 -7.92
CA LYS A 72 2.72 -9.33 -6.79
C LYS A 72 1.65 -8.26 -6.94
N LEU A 73 0.50 -8.47 -6.37
CA LEU A 73 -0.67 -7.61 -6.51
C LEU A 73 -1.24 -7.23 -5.15
N GLY A 74 -1.51 -5.96 -4.93
CA GLY A 74 -2.11 -5.51 -3.68
C GLY A 74 -2.72 -4.11 -3.73
N PRO A 75 -3.51 -3.73 -2.72
CA PRO A 75 -3.95 -2.36 -2.54
C PRO A 75 -2.88 -1.53 -1.82
N ALA A 76 -2.75 -0.28 -2.18
CA ALA A 76 -1.89 0.66 -1.48
C ALA A 76 -2.69 1.82 -0.85
N CYS A 77 -3.49 1.64 0.18
CA CYS A 77 -3.92 0.48 0.96
C CYS A 77 -5.41 0.17 0.75
N PHE A 78 -5.95 -0.85 1.43
CA PHE A 78 -7.37 -1.23 1.39
C PHE A 78 -8.16 -0.40 2.42
N ALA A 79 -8.42 0.86 2.09
CA ALA A 79 -9.02 1.84 3.01
C ALA A 79 -10.47 1.53 3.37
N SER A 80 -11.17 0.75 2.54
CA SER A 80 -12.54 0.31 2.78
C SER A 80 -12.65 -0.96 3.63
N THR A 81 -11.56 -1.48 4.18
CA THR A 81 -11.59 -2.67 5.06
C THR A 81 -12.71 -2.62 6.11
N PRO A 82 -12.88 -1.53 6.90
CA PRO A 82 -13.92 -1.50 7.93
C PRO A 82 -15.35 -1.35 7.38
N LEU A 83 -15.51 -1.04 6.10
CA LEU A 83 -16.81 -0.85 5.45
C LEU A 83 -17.34 -2.14 4.82
N ARG A 84 -16.49 -3.16 4.66
CA ARG A 84 -16.83 -4.42 4.01
C ARG A 84 -17.21 -5.49 5.03
N ASN A 85 -18.10 -6.39 4.64
CA ASN A 85 -18.32 -7.61 5.43
C ASN A 85 -17.04 -8.45 5.41
N ALA A 86 -16.49 -8.75 6.60
CA ALA A 86 -15.18 -9.39 6.73
C ALA A 86 -15.16 -10.83 6.17
N LEU A 87 -16.25 -11.60 6.35
CA LEU A 87 -16.37 -12.94 5.79
C LEU A 87 -16.39 -12.91 4.25
N LEU A 88 -17.19 -12.01 3.67
CA LEU A 88 -17.22 -11.84 2.21
C LEU A 88 -15.87 -11.38 1.67
N LEU A 89 -15.20 -10.48 2.38
CA LEU A 89 -13.88 -9.98 2.00
C LEU A 89 -12.83 -11.12 2.02
N ALA A 90 -12.85 -11.98 3.04
CA ALA A 90 -11.98 -13.16 3.09
C ALA A 90 -12.22 -14.12 1.91
N TYR A 91 -13.47 -14.38 1.58
CA TYR A 91 -13.84 -15.19 0.42
C TYR A 91 -13.37 -14.58 -0.91
N GLN A 92 -13.61 -13.27 -1.10
CA GLN A 92 -13.15 -12.56 -2.30
C GLN A 92 -11.63 -12.56 -2.41
N TRP A 93 -10.94 -12.40 -1.28
CA TRP A 93 -9.47 -12.39 -1.26
C TRP A 93 -8.87 -13.76 -1.55
N ALA A 94 -9.43 -14.83 -0.98
CA ALA A 94 -9.04 -16.20 -1.29
C ALA A 94 -9.21 -16.53 -2.79
N SER A 95 -10.32 -16.08 -3.37
CA SER A 95 -10.58 -16.21 -4.82
C SER A 95 -9.56 -15.44 -5.65
N LEU A 96 -9.25 -14.21 -5.26
CA LEU A 96 -8.25 -13.38 -5.92
C LEU A 96 -6.84 -14.00 -5.84
N ASP A 97 -6.49 -14.51 -4.67
CA ASP A 97 -5.21 -15.19 -4.47
C ASP A 97 -5.08 -16.43 -5.35
N TYR A 98 -6.14 -17.24 -5.40
CA TYR A 98 -6.21 -18.40 -6.29
C TYR A 98 -6.07 -17.99 -7.78
N MET A 99 -6.80 -16.97 -8.23
CA MET A 99 -6.74 -16.47 -9.62
C MET A 99 -5.36 -15.95 -9.99
N SER A 100 -4.65 -15.35 -9.06
CA SER A 100 -3.31 -14.81 -9.28
C SER A 100 -2.20 -15.87 -9.18
N GLY A 101 -2.49 -17.10 -8.74
CA GLY A 101 -1.48 -18.11 -8.45
C GLY A 101 -0.64 -17.80 -7.21
N GLY A 102 -1.23 -17.16 -6.18
CA GLY A 102 -0.55 -16.87 -4.93
C GLY A 102 0.33 -15.62 -4.96
N ARG A 103 -0.08 -14.60 -5.72
CA ARG A 103 0.68 -13.35 -5.85
C ARG A 103 0.06 -12.18 -5.10
N THR A 104 -0.94 -12.40 -4.23
CA THR A 104 -1.61 -11.30 -3.54
C THR A 104 -0.94 -10.91 -2.23
N ILE A 105 -1.04 -9.63 -1.87
CA ILE A 105 -0.69 -9.08 -0.56
C ILE A 105 -1.87 -8.24 -0.08
N PHE A 106 -2.48 -8.60 1.06
CA PHE A 106 -3.56 -7.83 1.65
C PHE A 106 -3.01 -6.71 2.53
N VAL A 107 -3.24 -5.45 2.17
CA VAL A 107 -2.77 -4.30 2.97
C VAL A 107 -3.95 -3.63 3.65
N ALA A 108 -4.19 -3.98 4.91
CA ALA A 108 -5.30 -3.45 5.69
C ALA A 108 -5.08 -1.99 6.12
N CYS A 109 -6.15 -1.22 6.04
CA CYS A 109 -6.19 0.16 6.49
C CYS A 109 -7.54 0.48 7.13
N GLN A 110 -7.52 1.26 8.20
CA GLN A 110 -8.73 1.69 8.92
C GLN A 110 -9.60 2.72 8.17
N GLY A 111 -9.15 3.20 7.00
CA GLY A 111 -9.76 4.34 6.35
C GLY A 111 -9.57 5.65 7.14
N GLN A 112 -10.28 6.68 6.74
CA GLN A 112 -10.21 8.00 7.35
C GLN A 112 -11.61 8.43 7.79
N ALA A 113 -11.76 9.05 8.95
CA ALA A 113 -13.04 9.55 9.44
C ALA A 113 -13.08 11.09 9.56
N ALA A 114 -11.92 11.76 9.49
CA ALA A 114 -11.84 13.21 9.70
C ALA A 114 -12.30 13.99 8.47
N ALA A 115 -13.13 15.00 8.68
CA ALA A 115 -13.43 16.03 7.68
C ALA A 115 -12.17 16.84 7.33
N GLY A 116 -12.11 17.38 6.11
CA GLY A 116 -11.07 18.35 5.72
C GLY A 116 -9.76 17.78 5.17
N ARG A 117 -9.68 16.47 4.92
CA ARG A 117 -8.49 15.84 4.30
C ARG A 117 -8.70 15.38 2.85
N GLY A 118 -9.55 16.11 2.11
CA GLY A 118 -9.98 15.72 0.77
C GLY A 118 -10.88 14.48 0.80
N GLY A 119 -11.92 14.46 -0.04
CA GLY A 119 -12.90 13.37 -0.09
C GLY A 119 -14.00 13.46 0.99
N ASN A 120 -15.05 12.67 0.80
CA ASN A 120 -16.26 12.71 1.63
C ASN A 120 -16.36 11.47 2.54
N PHE A 121 -15.42 11.32 3.45
CA PHE A 121 -15.33 10.14 4.33
C PHE A 121 -16.51 10.01 5.29
N ALA A 122 -17.05 11.13 5.80
CA ALA A 122 -18.21 11.09 6.70
C ALA A 122 -19.44 10.49 5.99
N ASN A 123 -19.70 10.92 4.75
CA ASN A 123 -20.79 10.36 3.93
C ASN A 123 -20.54 8.90 3.55
N GLU A 124 -19.30 8.51 3.31
CA GLU A 124 -18.96 7.12 3.01
C GLU A 124 -19.37 6.21 4.17
N PHE A 125 -18.96 6.49 5.40
CA PHE A 125 -19.35 5.72 6.58
C PHE A 125 -20.87 5.75 6.81
N ALA A 126 -21.51 6.91 6.66
CA ALA A 126 -22.96 7.05 6.82
C ALA A 126 -23.73 6.22 5.78
N ALA A 127 -23.29 6.19 4.51
CA ALA A 127 -23.93 5.41 3.45
C ALA A 127 -23.86 3.89 3.71
N PHE A 128 -22.82 3.42 4.42
CA PHE A 128 -22.70 2.03 4.84
C PHE A 128 -23.34 1.74 6.21
N GLY A 129 -23.91 2.75 6.88
CA GLY A 129 -24.53 2.59 8.21
C GLY A 129 -23.53 2.23 9.29
N ILE A 130 -22.25 2.64 9.14
CA ILE A 130 -21.17 2.30 10.06
C ILE A 130 -20.74 3.53 10.83
N ASP A 131 -20.68 3.40 12.16
CA ASP A 131 -20.09 4.42 13.03
C ASP A 131 -18.57 4.51 12.76
N PRO A 132 -18.04 5.68 12.35
CA PRO A 132 -16.61 5.87 12.14
C PRO A 132 -15.72 5.56 13.35
N SER A 133 -16.27 5.62 14.58
CA SER A 133 -15.52 5.27 15.79
C SER A 133 -15.17 3.77 15.86
N SER A 134 -16.00 2.92 15.25
CA SER A 134 -15.81 1.46 15.22
C SER A 134 -14.78 0.98 14.19
N ARG A 135 -14.33 1.85 13.27
CA ARG A 135 -13.52 1.48 12.10
C ARG A 135 -12.25 0.70 12.43
N MET A 136 -11.61 1.04 13.57
CA MET A 136 -10.38 0.37 13.97
C MET A 136 -10.65 -1.09 14.34
N ARG A 137 -11.61 -1.34 15.23
CA ARG A 137 -11.95 -2.70 15.66
C ARG A 137 -12.50 -3.53 14.50
N ARG A 138 -13.33 -2.95 13.63
CA ARG A 138 -13.80 -3.62 12.41
C ARG A 138 -12.65 -4.03 11.48
N MET A 139 -11.64 -3.18 11.33
CA MET A 139 -10.45 -3.54 10.55
C MET A 139 -9.66 -4.66 11.22
N GLU A 140 -9.47 -4.61 12.55
CA GLU A 140 -8.76 -5.65 13.30
C GLU A 140 -9.47 -7.00 13.13
N GLU A 141 -10.80 -7.06 13.33
CA GLU A 141 -11.57 -8.29 13.11
C GLU A 141 -11.50 -8.78 11.66
N ALA A 142 -11.53 -7.88 10.68
CA ALA A 142 -11.39 -8.27 9.27
C ALA A 142 -10.02 -8.92 9.00
N VAL A 143 -8.95 -8.40 9.58
CA VAL A 143 -7.60 -8.98 9.48
C VAL A 143 -7.54 -10.35 10.14
N GLU A 144 -8.09 -10.47 11.37
CA GLU A 144 -8.17 -11.73 12.12
C GLU A 144 -8.94 -12.80 11.32
N ILE A 145 -10.10 -12.41 10.74
CA ILE A 145 -10.96 -13.30 9.95
C ILE A 145 -10.30 -13.72 8.64
N ILE A 146 -9.66 -12.78 7.92
CA ILE A 146 -8.94 -13.12 6.68
C ILE A 146 -7.83 -14.11 6.99
N ARG A 147 -7.03 -13.87 8.02
CA ARG A 147 -5.96 -14.78 8.42
C ARG A 147 -6.50 -16.16 8.79
N LEU A 148 -7.55 -16.20 9.62
CA LEU A 148 -8.19 -17.44 10.05
C LEU A 148 -8.73 -18.24 8.85
N LEU A 149 -9.56 -17.64 8.02
CA LEU A 149 -10.23 -18.33 6.93
C LEU A 149 -9.31 -18.69 5.75
N THR A 150 -8.16 -18.04 5.63
CA THR A 150 -7.14 -18.42 4.65
C THR A 150 -6.17 -19.47 5.16
N SER A 151 -6.15 -19.75 6.47
CA SER A 151 -5.31 -20.79 7.09
C SER A 151 -6.08 -22.08 7.39
N GLU A 152 -7.31 -21.96 7.88
CA GLU A 152 -8.06 -23.06 8.50
C GLU A 152 -9.32 -23.41 7.73
N GLU A 153 -9.79 -24.65 7.91
CA GLU A 153 -11.08 -25.16 7.47
C GLU A 153 -12.00 -25.29 8.69
N GLU A 154 -13.32 -25.29 8.46
CA GLU A 154 -14.33 -25.38 9.52
C GLU A 154 -14.12 -24.36 10.66
N ALA A 155 -13.62 -23.17 10.29
CA ALA A 155 -13.26 -22.13 11.23
C ALA A 155 -14.49 -21.45 11.84
N SER A 156 -14.35 -21.07 13.10
CA SER A 156 -15.37 -20.30 13.83
C SER A 156 -14.74 -19.02 14.39
N TYR A 157 -15.52 -17.94 14.41
CA TYR A 157 -15.08 -16.66 14.92
C TYR A 157 -16.19 -15.98 15.72
N GLU A 158 -15.83 -15.37 16.86
CA GLU A 158 -16.72 -14.58 17.69
C GLU A 158 -16.03 -13.26 18.06
N GLY A 159 -16.44 -12.17 17.41
CA GLY A 159 -15.96 -10.82 17.64
C GLY A 159 -17.09 -9.87 18.04
N GLU A 160 -16.79 -8.60 18.07
CA GLU A 160 -17.76 -7.54 18.37
C GLU A 160 -18.71 -7.27 17.18
N TYR A 161 -18.20 -7.38 15.96
CA TYR A 161 -18.95 -7.05 14.72
C TYR A 161 -19.17 -8.24 13.82
N ASN A 162 -18.46 -9.34 14.03
CA ASN A 162 -18.56 -10.53 13.19
C ASN A 162 -18.69 -11.78 14.04
N ARG A 163 -19.55 -12.70 13.61
CA ARG A 163 -19.72 -14.02 14.22
C ARG A 163 -20.12 -15.02 13.17
N PHE A 164 -19.47 -16.18 13.17
CA PHE A 164 -19.82 -17.33 12.32
C PHE A 164 -19.27 -18.62 12.93
N GLU A 165 -19.83 -19.75 12.52
CA GLU A 165 -19.43 -21.09 12.99
C GLU A 165 -19.25 -22.03 11.79
N ASN A 166 -18.21 -22.88 11.85
CA ASN A 166 -17.94 -23.96 10.89
C ASN A 166 -17.91 -23.48 9.42
N VAL A 167 -17.15 -22.42 9.13
CA VAL A 167 -17.00 -21.88 7.78
C VAL A 167 -15.70 -22.34 7.16
N THR A 168 -15.78 -22.87 5.95
CA THR A 168 -14.64 -23.12 5.06
C THR A 168 -14.78 -22.27 3.81
N VAL A 169 -13.73 -21.51 3.47
CA VAL A 169 -13.67 -20.73 2.22
C VAL A 169 -13.12 -21.59 1.09
N LEU A 170 -13.87 -21.70 0.00
CA LEU A 170 -13.49 -22.44 -1.21
C LEU A 170 -13.70 -21.57 -2.47
N PRO A 171 -12.77 -21.62 -3.49
CA PRO A 171 -11.52 -22.37 -3.44
C PRO A 171 -10.59 -21.87 -2.34
N ARG A 172 -9.75 -22.76 -1.81
CA ARG A 172 -8.67 -22.35 -0.90
C ARG A 172 -7.70 -21.43 -1.61
N PRO A 173 -7.16 -20.39 -0.95
CA PRO A 173 -6.09 -19.58 -1.53
C PRO A 173 -4.84 -20.44 -1.77
N VAL A 174 -3.96 -19.99 -2.65
CA VAL A 174 -2.65 -20.63 -2.87
C VAL A 174 -1.73 -20.36 -1.67
N GLN A 175 -1.75 -19.13 -1.15
CA GLN A 175 -1.01 -18.74 0.05
C GLN A 175 -1.84 -19.03 1.30
N GLN A 176 -1.30 -19.80 2.25
CA GLN A 176 -2.00 -20.21 3.48
C GLN A 176 -1.10 -20.02 4.71
N PRO A 177 -1.26 -18.92 5.45
CA PRO A 177 -2.17 -17.79 5.22
C PRO A 177 -1.70 -16.85 4.09
N VAL A 178 -2.61 -16.03 3.58
CA VAL A 178 -2.23 -14.92 2.70
C VAL A 178 -1.42 -13.89 3.47
N PRO A 179 -0.39 -13.25 2.85
CA PRO A 179 0.37 -12.19 3.49
C PRO A 179 -0.50 -10.96 3.80
N ILE A 180 -0.43 -10.47 5.02
CA ILE A 180 -1.19 -9.30 5.48
C ILE A 180 -0.23 -8.24 5.97
N TRP A 181 -0.29 -7.05 5.36
CA TRP A 181 0.40 -5.86 5.87
C TRP A 181 -0.60 -4.90 6.49
N LEU A 182 -0.14 -4.08 7.43
CA LEU A 182 -0.95 -3.03 8.05
C LEU A 182 -0.38 -1.65 7.76
N VAL A 183 -1.29 -0.72 7.46
CA VAL A 183 -0.93 0.69 7.38
C VAL A 183 -0.89 1.30 8.77
N ALA A 184 0.26 1.89 9.11
CA ALA A 184 0.40 2.72 10.30
C ALA A 184 1.21 3.98 9.97
N ASN A 185 0.54 5.14 10.13
CA ASN A 185 1.13 6.47 9.95
C ASN A 185 0.92 7.26 11.25
N PRO A 186 1.56 6.87 12.36
CA PRO A 186 1.37 7.55 13.62
C PRO A 186 1.96 8.96 13.57
N ASP A 187 1.30 9.89 14.25
CA ASP A 187 1.84 11.23 14.49
C ASP A 187 2.94 11.13 15.57
N PRO A 188 4.21 11.42 15.24
CA PRO A 188 5.34 11.29 16.18
C PRO A 188 5.16 12.11 17.47
N ALA A 189 4.40 13.21 17.40
CA ALA A 189 4.10 14.05 18.56
C ALA A 189 3.12 13.40 19.55
N LYS A 190 2.41 12.34 19.14
CA LYS A 190 1.37 11.67 19.93
C LYS A 190 1.83 10.29 20.39
N LYS A 191 2.62 10.21 21.47
CA LYS A 191 3.21 8.95 21.99
C LYS A 191 2.23 7.79 22.05
N ARG A 192 1.01 8.00 22.61
CA ARG A 192 -0.01 6.95 22.71
C ARG A 192 -0.48 6.47 21.33
N ASN A 193 -0.56 7.35 20.34
CA ASN A 193 -0.91 6.98 18.98
C ASN A 193 0.21 6.16 18.31
N VAL A 194 1.47 6.54 18.52
CA VAL A 194 2.64 5.76 18.07
C VAL A 194 2.55 4.36 18.65
N GLU A 195 2.48 4.24 19.98
CA GLU A 195 2.45 2.96 20.66
C GLU A 195 1.30 2.07 20.16
N THR A 196 0.05 2.55 20.22
CA THR A 196 -1.11 1.73 19.85
C THR A 196 -1.09 1.31 18.39
N SER A 197 -0.60 2.18 17.49
CA SER A 197 -0.54 1.88 16.05
C SER A 197 0.55 0.87 15.73
N LEU A 198 1.74 1.02 16.30
CA LEU A 198 2.88 0.15 16.00
C LEU A 198 2.78 -1.22 16.69
N ARG A 199 2.25 -1.30 17.93
CA ARG A 199 1.94 -2.59 18.57
C ARG A 199 0.89 -3.38 17.78
N ARG A 200 -0.07 -2.70 17.14
CA ARG A 200 -1.03 -3.36 16.24
C ARG A 200 -0.34 -4.00 15.03
N VAL A 201 0.63 -3.32 14.42
CA VAL A 201 1.45 -3.90 13.35
C VAL A 201 2.15 -5.15 13.85
N VAL A 202 2.80 -5.07 15.02
CA VAL A 202 3.46 -6.22 15.64
C VAL A 202 2.47 -7.37 15.84
N ARG A 203 1.28 -7.12 16.37
CA ARG A 203 0.33 -8.18 16.71
C ARG A 203 -0.32 -8.85 15.48
N LEU A 204 -0.61 -8.10 14.42
CA LEU A 204 -1.51 -8.55 13.37
C LEU A 204 -0.89 -8.71 11.97
N ALA A 205 0.30 -8.15 11.70
CA ALA A 205 0.79 -8.01 10.34
C ALA A 205 2.11 -8.75 10.07
N ASP A 206 2.30 -9.14 8.81
CA ASP A 206 3.53 -9.69 8.27
C ASP A 206 4.39 -8.58 7.62
N GLY A 207 3.89 -7.36 7.62
CA GLY A 207 4.58 -6.17 7.14
C GLY A 207 3.88 -4.87 7.54
N TRP A 208 4.64 -3.80 7.46
CA TRP A 208 4.21 -2.43 7.74
C TRP A 208 4.25 -1.59 6.47
N GLN A 209 3.14 -0.94 6.12
CA GLN A 209 3.13 0.07 5.06
C GLN A 209 2.94 1.45 5.68
N THR A 210 3.70 2.42 5.20
CA THR A 210 3.63 3.80 5.67
C THR A 210 3.80 4.82 4.55
N THR A 211 3.47 6.07 4.85
CA THR A 211 3.60 7.23 3.94
C THR A 211 3.82 8.50 4.76
N TRP A 212 4.21 9.60 4.10
CA TRP A 212 4.40 10.91 4.75
C TRP A 212 5.51 10.97 5.81
N ASN A 213 6.41 10.00 5.86
CA ASN A 213 7.56 10.02 6.74
C ASN A 213 8.72 10.83 6.16
N THR A 214 9.65 11.21 7.03
CA THR A 214 11.04 11.48 6.64
C THR A 214 11.85 10.19 6.82
N PRO A 215 13.04 10.03 6.21
CA PRO A 215 13.90 8.87 6.45
C PRO A 215 14.15 8.60 7.94
N GLU A 216 14.40 9.66 8.73
CA GLU A 216 14.65 9.56 10.18
C GLU A 216 13.42 9.03 10.93
N SER A 217 12.22 9.55 10.62
CA SER A 217 10.97 9.08 11.25
C SER A 217 10.61 7.67 10.81
N PHE A 218 10.94 7.29 9.58
CA PHE A 218 10.79 5.92 9.09
C PHE A 218 11.67 4.95 9.87
N ALA A 219 12.97 5.26 9.99
CA ALA A 219 13.92 4.47 10.77
C ALA A 219 13.50 4.33 12.24
N GLN A 220 13.05 5.44 12.86
CA GLN A 220 12.56 5.44 14.23
C GLN A 220 11.34 4.55 14.42
N HIS A 221 10.34 4.63 13.52
CA HIS A 221 9.14 3.79 13.60
C HIS A 221 9.48 2.31 13.39
N LEU A 222 10.35 1.99 12.44
CA LEU A 222 10.81 0.61 12.21
C LEU A 222 11.56 0.05 13.41
N SER A 223 12.47 0.84 14.02
CA SER A 223 13.14 0.46 15.26
C SER A 223 12.15 0.22 16.40
N THR A 224 11.12 1.08 16.51
CA THR A 224 10.08 0.92 17.54
C THR A 224 9.25 -0.35 17.30
N ILE A 225 8.90 -0.70 16.05
CA ILE A 225 8.23 -1.96 15.72
C ILE A 225 9.07 -3.16 16.16
N LYS A 226 10.38 -3.15 15.87
CA LYS A 226 11.30 -4.22 16.28
C LYS A 226 11.37 -4.34 17.80
N GLY A 227 11.50 -3.22 18.52
CA GLY A 227 11.51 -3.22 19.99
C GLY A 227 10.20 -3.77 20.59
N TYR A 228 9.05 -3.41 20.05
CA TYR A 228 7.77 -3.97 20.52
C TYR A 228 7.63 -5.45 20.20
N ALA A 229 8.17 -5.91 19.08
CA ALA A 229 8.17 -7.34 18.74
C ALA A 229 9.01 -8.13 19.76
N GLU A 230 10.18 -7.63 20.13
CA GLU A 230 11.01 -8.21 21.18
C GLU A 230 10.29 -8.24 22.54
N GLU A 231 9.65 -7.12 22.94
CA GLU A 231 8.86 -7.05 24.17
C GLU A 231 7.69 -8.05 24.20
N GLU A 232 7.05 -8.30 23.05
CA GLU A 232 5.92 -9.23 22.93
C GLU A 232 6.35 -10.67 22.62
N GLY A 233 7.65 -10.94 22.58
CA GLY A 233 8.22 -12.27 22.28
C GLY A 233 7.92 -12.75 20.87
N ARG A 234 7.64 -11.82 19.93
CA ARG A 234 7.42 -12.10 18.52
C ARG A 234 8.70 -11.90 17.71
N GLU A 235 9.17 -12.94 17.06
CA GLU A 235 10.21 -12.80 16.06
C GLU A 235 9.59 -12.24 14.77
N LEU A 236 10.06 -11.06 14.34
CA LEU A 236 9.80 -10.58 12.99
C LEU A 236 10.74 -11.33 12.06
N GLY A 237 10.20 -12.23 11.26
CA GLY A 237 10.97 -13.03 10.31
C GLY A 237 11.74 -12.18 9.31
N ASP A 238 12.64 -12.82 8.60
CA ASP A 238 13.41 -12.18 7.52
C ASP A 238 12.54 -11.67 6.37
N ASP A 239 11.31 -12.11 6.30
CA ASP A 239 10.28 -11.73 5.33
C ASP A 239 9.41 -10.56 5.80
N PHE A 240 9.59 -10.02 7.02
CA PHE A 240 8.85 -8.84 7.46
C PHE A 240 9.15 -7.62 6.57
N GLU A 241 8.09 -7.07 5.97
CA GLU A 241 8.20 -5.96 5.03
C GLU A 241 8.02 -4.60 5.69
N ALA A 242 8.97 -3.71 5.45
CA ALA A 242 8.87 -2.28 5.77
C ALA A 242 8.64 -1.51 4.47
N CYS A 243 7.37 -1.26 4.13
CA CYS A 243 6.97 -0.70 2.84
C CYS A 243 6.72 0.81 2.93
N LEU A 244 7.43 1.57 2.10
CA LEU A 244 7.16 2.98 1.87
C LEU A 244 6.23 3.15 0.65
N TYR A 245 5.07 3.79 0.83
CA TYR A 245 4.28 4.32 -0.28
C TYR A 245 4.72 5.74 -0.60
N TYR A 246 5.23 5.94 -1.81
CA TYR A 246 5.84 7.19 -2.25
C TYR A 246 5.33 7.60 -3.64
N ASN A 247 5.52 8.85 -4.01
CA ASN A 247 5.24 9.34 -5.37
C ASN A 247 6.54 9.75 -6.02
N ILE A 248 6.56 9.82 -7.36
CA ILE A 248 7.74 10.23 -8.13
C ILE A 248 7.32 11.06 -9.35
N ASN A 249 8.09 12.10 -9.65
CA ASN A 249 8.04 12.85 -10.90
C ASN A 249 9.47 13.17 -11.34
N VAL A 250 9.92 12.50 -12.40
CA VAL A 250 11.26 12.69 -12.98
C VAL A 250 11.20 13.80 -14.02
N GLY A 251 11.88 14.90 -13.79
CA GLY A 251 11.91 16.07 -14.69
C GLY A 251 13.28 16.72 -14.73
N GLU A 252 13.54 17.52 -15.78
CA GLU A 252 14.81 18.25 -15.94
C GLU A 252 14.93 19.42 -14.96
N ASP A 253 13.80 20.03 -14.60
CA ASP A 253 13.70 21.10 -13.62
C ASP A 253 12.97 20.59 -12.37
N ARG A 254 13.63 20.67 -11.24
CA ARG A 254 13.15 20.14 -9.95
C ARG A 254 11.88 20.82 -9.47
N GLU A 255 11.79 22.14 -9.64
CA GLU A 255 10.64 22.90 -9.17
C GLU A 255 9.43 22.67 -10.10
N ALA A 256 9.65 22.58 -11.41
CA ALA A 256 8.61 22.24 -12.37
C ALA A 256 8.06 20.81 -12.16
N ALA A 257 8.94 19.84 -11.86
CA ALA A 257 8.54 18.47 -11.53
C ALA A 257 7.66 18.41 -10.27
N LEU A 258 8.01 19.16 -9.22
CA LEU A 258 7.20 19.25 -8.00
C LEU A 258 5.86 19.95 -8.27
N ASP A 259 5.82 20.99 -9.10
CA ASP A 259 4.59 21.69 -9.46
C ASP A 259 3.64 20.83 -10.29
N GLU A 260 4.17 20.01 -11.22
CA GLU A 260 3.36 19.03 -11.94
C GLU A 260 2.82 17.96 -10.98
N ALA A 261 3.70 17.41 -10.12
CA ALA A 261 3.31 16.43 -9.12
C ALA A 261 2.20 16.97 -8.20
N LYS A 262 2.30 18.24 -7.78
CA LYS A 262 1.26 18.91 -6.99
C LYS A 262 -0.06 18.95 -7.76
N ARG A 263 -0.06 19.47 -8.98
CA ARG A 263 -1.30 19.56 -9.79
C ARG A 263 -1.96 18.18 -9.97
N PHE A 264 -1.17 17.14 -10.25
CA PHE A 264 -1.65 15.78 -10.38
C PHE A 264 -2.24 15.27 -9.07
N LEU A 265 -1.52 15.39 -7.95
CA LEU A 265 -1.94 14.86 -6.65
C LEU A 265 -3.13 15.63 -6.07
N ASP A 266 -3.23 16.94 -6.27
CA ASP A 266 -4.37 17.75 -5.85
C ASP A 266 -5.65 17.29 -6.55
N ALA A 267 -5.61 17.12 -7.88
CA ALA A 267 -6.71 16.56 -8.65
C ALA A 267 -7.03 15.11 -8.24
N TYR A 268 -6.00 14.30 -8.07
CA TYR A 268 -6.13 12.87 -7.73
C TYR A 268 -6.75 12.66 -6.34
N TYR A 269 -6.49 13.52 -5.35
CA TYR A 269 -6.95 13.35 -3.97
C TYR A 269 -8.05 14.34 -3.54
N TYR A 270 -8.54 15.22 -4.44
CA TYR A 270 -9.51 16.28 -4.13
C TYR A 270 -9.05 17.16 -2.97
N THR A 271 -7.85 17.67 -3.05
CA THR A 271 -7.27 18.47 -1.99
C THR A 271 -6.34 19.52 -2.59
N ASP A 272 -5.94 20.49 -1.80
CA ASP A 272 -4.87 21.42 -2.11
C ASP A 272 -3.73 21.14 -1.12
N TYR A 273 -2.74 20.41 -1.57
CA TYR A 273 -1.58 20.08 -0.74
C TYR A 273 -0.66 21.26 -0.59
N ASP A 274 -0.22 21.50 0.63
CA ASP A 274 0.92 22.38 0.88
C ASP A 274 2.17 21.88 0.13
N ARG A 275 2.81 22.77 -0.63
CA ARG A 275 3.92 22.45 -1.51
C ARG A 275 5.15 21.95 -0.74
N GLU A 276 5.47 22.59 0.39
CA GLU A 276 6.60 22.17 1.23
C GLU A 276 6.35 20.82 1.88
N ARG A 277 5.09 20.54 2.22
CA ARG A 277 4.72 19.22 2.72
C ARG A 277 4.86 18.13 1.66
N LEU A 278 4.57 18.43 0.39
CA LEU A 278 4.70 17.46 -0.70
C LEU A 278 6.15 16.99 -0.90
N LYS A 279 7.14 17.82 -0.62
CA LYS A 279 8.58 17.44 -0.68
C LYS A 279 8.91 16.19 0.14
N ARG A 280 8.11 15.87 1.16
CA ARG A 280 8.26 14.65 1.98
C ARG A 280 7.57 13.42 1.38
N TRP A 281 6.81 13.60 0.31
CA TRP A 281 5.98 12.55 -0.25
C TRP A 281 6.19 12.30 -1.74
N VAL A 282 7.04 13.09 -2.36
CA VAL A 282 7.33 13.01 -3.80
C VAL A 282 8.83 13.07 -4.01
N ALA A 283 9.42 12.04 -4.60
CA ALA A 283 10.73 12.14 -5.22
C ALA A 283 10.56 12.95 -6.51
N HIS A 284 11.33 14.02 -6.66
CA HIS A 284 11.14 14.98 -7.76
C HIS A 284 12.46 15.60 -8.20
N GLY A 285 12.55 15.92 -9.48
CA GLY A 285 13.73 16.51 -10.12
C GLY A 285 14.39 15.56 -11.11
N GLN A 286 15.68 15.76 -11.36
CA GLN A 286 16.47 14.89 -12.24
C GLN A 286 16.57 13.47 -11.68
N PRO A 287 16.90 12.46 -12.52
CA PRO A 287 17.00 11.08 -12.08
C PRO A 287 17.86 10.89 -10.83
N GLU A 288 19.02 11.55 -10.77
CA GLU A 288 19.97 11.46 -9.64
C GLU A 288 19.36 12.02 -8.35
N GLU A 289 18.60 13.12 -8.44
CA GLU A 289 17.90 13.71 -7.30
C GLU A 289 16.79 12.80 -6.79
N CYS A 290 16.07 12.12 -7.69
CA CYS A 290 15.06 11.12 -7.33
C CYS A 290 15.71 9.90 -6.66
N VAL A 291 16.87 9.46 -7.15
CA VAL A 291 17.66 8.37 -6.56
C VAL A 291 18.06 8.72 -5.12
N GLU A 292 18.65 9.89 -4.87
CA GLU A 292 19.03 10.33 -3.52
C GLU A 292 17.84 10.30 -2.56
N GLN A 293 16.69 10.85 -2.97
CA GLN A 293 15.51 10.93 -2.14
C GLN A 293 14.92 9.56 -1.79
N ILE A 294 14.98 8.58 -2.70
CA ILE A 294 14.49 7.22 -2.45
C ILE A 294 15.53 6.41 -1.66
N LEU A 295 16.81 6.54 -1.99
CA LEU A 295 17.91 5.84 -1.33
C LEU A 295 17.93 6.12 0.17
N ALA A 296 17.71 7.37 0.58
CA ALA A 296 17.64 7.74 1.99
C ALA A 296 16.58 6.92 2.79
N PHE A 297 15.46 6.55 2.19
CA PHE A 297 14.48 5.66 2.83
C PHE A 297 14.91 4.20 2.85
N ILE A 298 15.62 3.76 1.82
CA ILE A 298 16.15 2.40 1.77
C ILE A 298 17.23 2.22 2.83
N GLU A 299 18.13 3.19 2.98
CA GLU A 299 19.12 3.26 4.06
C GLU A 299 18.47 3.33 5.46
N ALA A 300 17.30 3.98 5.55
CA ALA A 300 16.47 4.01 6.75
C ALA A 300 15.76 2.68 7.05
N GLY A 301 15.92 1.66 6.18
CA GLY A 301 15.43 0.30 6.37
C GLY A 301 14.16 -0.05 5.58
N ALA A 302 13.76 0.74 4.57
CA ALA A 302 12.67 0.36 3.68
C ALA A 302 13.08 -0.86 2.83
N THR A 303 12.29 -1.94 2.91
CA THR A 303 12.51 -3.17 2.14
C THR A 303 11.71 -3.17 0.84
N THR A 304 10.64 -2.40 0.78
CA THR A 304 9.80 -2.21 -0.40
C THR A 304 9.45 -0.73 -0.55
N VAL A 305 9.60 -0.20 -1.76
CA VAL A 305 9.16 1.16 -2.11
C VAL A 305 8.13 1.07 -3.23
N THR A 306 6.89 1.48 -2.95
CA THR A 306 5.84 1.53 -3.97
C THR A 306 5.73 2.95 -4.52
N LEU A 307 5.93 3.08 -5.84
CA LEU A 307 6.04 4.35 -6.53
C LEU A 307 4.78 4.64 -7.37
N ARG A 308 4.17 5.80 -7.16
CA ARG A 308 3.16 6.34 -8.06
C ARG A 308 3.79 7.42 -8.94
N MET A 309 3.59 7.32 -10.24
CA MET A 309 3.94 8.39 -11.16
C MET A 309 3.01 9.59 -10.89
N ALA A 310 3.54 10.64 -10.28
CA ALA A 310 2.79 11.86 -9.96
C ALA A 310 2.84 12.84 -11.14
N ALA A 311 2.38 12.40 -12.30
CA ALA A 311 2.40 13.14 -13.56
C ALA A 311 1.20 12.75 -14.43
N TYR A 312 0.92 13.51 -15.46
CA TYR A 312 -0.14 13.18 -16.42
C TYR A 312 0.36 12.21 -17.51
N ASP A 313 1.64 12.30 -17.91
CA ASP A 313 2.27 11.30 -18.77
C ASP A 313 2.72 10.07 -17.95
N GLN A 314 1.77 9.20 -17.64
CA GLN A 314 2.02 8.00 -16.84
C GLN A 314 3.03 7.05 -17.50
N LYS A 315 2.93 6.88 -18.82
CA LYS A 315 3.80 5.97 -19.58
C LYS A 315 5.23 6.49 -19.66
N GLY A 316 5.39 7.74 -20.07
CA GLY A 316 6.72 8.37 -20.17
C GLY A 316 7.44 8.39 -18.80
N GLN A 317 6.73 8.69 -17.73
CA GLN A 317 7.28 8.63 -16.37
C GLN A 317 7.66 7.20 -15.97
N PHE A 318 6.81 6.22 -16.24
CA PHE A 318 7.14 4.81 -15.97
C PHE A 318 8.44 4.40 -16.72
N GLU A 319 8.56 4.74 -18.00
CA GLU A 319 9.74 4.42 -18.80
C GLU A 319 11.01 5.11 -18.29
N ARG A 320 10.91 6.38 -17.87
CA ARG A 320 12.04 7.11 -17.27
C ARG A 320 12.45 6.50 -15.92
N VAL A 321 11.51 6.28 -15.03
CA VAL A 321 11.78 5.66 -13.71
C VAL A 321 12.43 4.29 -13.88
N THR A 322 11.92 3.46 -14.79
CA THR A 322 12.46 2.12 -15.07
C THR A 322 13.88 2.14 -15.59
N ARG A 323 14.24 3.11 -16.44
CA ARG A 323 15.55 3.14 -17.09
C ARG A 323 16.59 4.01 -16.38
N GLU A 324 16.15 5.11 -15.75
CA GLU A 324 17.05 6.14 -15.24
C GLU A 324 17.19 6.09 -13.70
N VAL A 325 16.14 5.67 -12.97
CA VAL A 325 16.12 5.73 -11.49
C VAL A 325 16.34 4.36 -10.85
N LEU A 326 15.54 3.35 -11.18
CA LEU A 326 15.58 2.06 -10.48
C LEU A 326 16.91 1.31 -10.63
N PRO A 327 17.58 1.28 -11.81
CA PRO A 327 18.88 0.62 -11.95
C PRO A 327 19.96 1.28 -11.09
N ALA A 328 19.93 2.61 -10.96
CA ALA A 328 20.86 3.34 -10.10
C ALA A 328 20.66 3.00 -8.63
N LEU A 329 19.40 2.85 -8.15
CA LEU A 329 19.08 2.39 -6.80
C LEU A 329 19.60 0.97 -6.54
N GLN A 330 19.42 0.03 -7.48
CA GLN A 330 19.96 -1.33 -7.35
C GLN A 330 21.49 -1.34 -7.32
N SER A 331 22.13 -0.50 -8.14
CA SER A 331 23.60 -0.42 -8.21
C SER A 331 24.22 0.23 -6.96
N ALA A 332 23.55 1.18 -6.32
CA ALA A 332 24.00 1.79 -5.06
C ALA A 332 24.08 0.74 -3.95
N PHE A 333 23.12 -0.16 -3.89
CA PHE A 333 23.09 -1.28 -2.92
C PHE A 333 24.23 -2.28 -3.12
N SER A 334 24.61 -2.56 -4.36
CA SER A 334 25.65 -3.54 -4.68
C SER A 334 27.09 -3.03 -4.43
N ARG A 335 27.26 -1.73 -4.16
CA ARG A 335 28.59 -1.10 -3.95
C ARG A 335 28.98 -0.95 -2.48
N GLU A 336 28.07 -1.08 -1.54
CA GLU A 336 28.33 -1.00 -0.09
C GLU A 336 28.67 -2.36 0.55
N LEU A 337 28.81 -3.38 -0.28
CA LEU A 337 29.23 -4.74 0.08
C LEU A 337 30.63 -5.04 -0.48
#